data_c3a45730d39ffc6b0779bb862a33ac38
#
_entry.id   c3a45730d39ffc6b0779bb862a33ac38
#
_cell.length_a   1.000
_cell.length_b   1.000
_cell.length_c   1.000
_cell.angle_alpha   90.00
_cell.angle_beta   90.00
_cell.angle_gamma   90.00
#
_symmetry.space_group_name_H-M   'P 1'
#
loop_
_entity.id
_entity.type
_entity.pdbx_description
1 polymer ?
#
loop_
_entity_poly.entity_id
_entity_poly.type
_entity_poly.pdbx_seq_one_letter_code
_entity_poly.pdbx_strand_id
1 'polypeptide(L)'
;MIKLLKNIVLYRDGEWKPSEMLIADKRIAQVGDVVECVIPGLEVIDCGGMRGIPGYIDQHVHVTGGGGEGGFANQVPPLKFSAPVKAGITTLVGLLGTDGCTRSVESLVAKTKALRECGLTAYCLTGSYQYPCSFILVSFAAWSAAMQASRIS
;
A
#
# COMPACT_ATOMS: atom_id res chain seq x y z
N MET A 1 5.14 -16.68 8.29
CA MET A 1 3.76 -17.19 8.51
C MET A 1 3.28 -17.78 7.20
N ILE A 2 2.68 -19.02 7.25
CA ILE A 2 2.19 -19.71 6.04
C ILE A 2 0.69 -19.85 6.17
N LYS A 3 -0.05 -19.44 5.14
CA LYS A 3 -1.51 -19.48 5.10
C LYS A 3 -1.99 -20.17 3.85
N LEU A 4 -3.00 -21.02 3.98
CA LEU A 4 -3.71 -21.61 2.86
C LEU A 4 -5.15 -21.06 2.84
N LEU A 5 -5.45 -20.29 1.81
CA LEU A 5 -6.81 -19.81 1.54
C LEU A 5 -7.54 -20.90 0.75
N LYS A 6 -8.66 -21.39 1.28
CA LYS A 6 -9.56 -22.36 0.63
C LYS A 6 -10.86 -21.71 0.23
N ASN A 7 -11.55 -22.30 -0.72
CA ASN A 7 -12.86 -21.83 -1.20
C ASN A 7 -12.83 -20.35 -1.64
N ILE A 8 -11.73 -19.90 -2.24
CA ILE A 8 -11.63 -18.58 -2.87
C ILE A 8 -11.94 -18.70 -4.36
N VAL A 9 -12.63 -17.71 -4.92
CA VAL A 9 -12.92 -17.67 -6.36
C VAL A 9 -11.98 -16.64 -7.00
N LEU A 10 -11.08 -17.09 -7.85
CA LEU A 10 -10.10 -16.25 -8.53
C LEU A 10 -10.39 -16.14 -10.02
N TYR A 11 -10.06 -14.97 -10.60
CA TYR A 11 -10.10 -14.79 -12.06
C TYR A 11 -8.81 -15.34 -12.66
N ARG A 12 -8.91 -16.49 -13.37
CA ARG A 12 -7.80 -17.17 -14.00
C ARG A 12 -8.20 -17.67 -15.39
N ASP A 13 -7.33 -17.56 -16.36
CA ASP A 13 -7.52 -18.05 -17.74
C ASP A 13 -8.82 -17.54 -18.39
N GLY A 14 -9.18 -16.28 -18.09
CA GLY A 14 -10.35 -15.62 -18.67
C GLY A 14 -11.68 -15.87 -17.96
N GLU A 15 -11.70 -16.61 -16.84
CA GLU A 15 -12.93 -16.93 -16.10
C GLU A 15 -12.73 -16.97 -14.59
N TRP A 16 -13.84 -16.89 -13.85
CA TRP A 16 -13.87 -17.05 -12.41
C TRP A 16 -13.90 -18.52 -12.02
N LYS A 17 -12.86 -18.98 -11.33
CA LYS A 17 -12.69 -20.40 -10.93
C LYS A 17 -12.56 -20.53 -9.40
N PRO A 18 -13.24 -21.50 -8.79
CA PRO A 18 -12.91 -21.95 -7.45
C PRO A 18 -11.43 -22.31 -7.39
N SER A 19 -10.77 -21.89 -6.33
CA SER A 19 -9.32 -21.99 -6.23
C SER A 19 -8.87 -22.11 -4.78
N GLU A 20 -7.64 -22.58 -4.60
CA GLU A 20 -6.90 -22.48 -3.36
C GLU A 20 -5.63 -21.66 -3.57
N MET A 21 -5.19 -20.91 -2.55
CA MET A 21 -4.01 -20.06 -2.62
C MET A 21 -3.13 -20.26 -1.38
N LEU A 22 -1.88 -20.66 -1.61
CA LEU A 22 -0.86 -20.73 -0.58
C LEU A 22 -0.09 -19.41 -0.51
N ILE A 23 -0.04 -18.84 0.68
CA ILE A 23 0.70 -17.62 0.97
C ILE A 23 1.83 -17.96 1.94
N ALA A 24 3.05 -17.62 1.56
CA ALA A 24 4.24 -17.70 2.41
C ALA A 24 4.74 -16.27 2.70
N ASP A 25 4.66 -15.88 3.97
CA ASP A 25 4.90 -14.50 4.41
C ASP A 25 4.08 -13.46 3.65
N LYS A 26 4.71 -12.75 2.72
CA LYS A 26 4.11 -11.67 1.92
C LYS A 26 3.99 -12.04 0.44
N ARG A 27 4.14 -13.31 0.10
CA ARG A 27 4.14 -13.78 -1.30
C ARG A 27 3.12 -14.89 -1.52
N ILE A 28 2.47 -14.84 -2.66
CA ILE A 28 1.69 -15.97 -3.16
C ILE A 28 2.70 -17.02 -3.64
N ALA A 29 2.72 -18.15 -2.97
CA ALA A 29 3.64 -19.25 -3.29
C ALA A 29 3.05 -20.18 -4.35
N GLN A 30 1.74 -20.44 -4.29
CA GLN A 30 1.04 -21.32 -5.21
C GLN A 30 -0.42 -20.91 -5.34
N VAL A 31 -0.99 -21.11 -6.52
CA VAL A 31 -2.43 -21.01 -6.80
C VAL A 31 -2.81 -22.21 -7.65
N GLY A 32 -3.92 -22.85 -7.34
CA GLY A 32 -4.45 -24.00 -8.07
C GLY A 32 -5.91 -24.28 -7.74
N ASP A 33 -6.47 -25.27 -8.38
CA ASP A 33 -7.82 -25.74 -8.03
C ASP A 33 -7.79 -26.44 -6.66
N VAL A 34 -6.72 -27.16 -6.39
CA VAL A 34 -6.36 -27.74 -5.10
C VAL A 34 -4.88 -27.51 -4.85
N VAL A 35 -4.52 -27.14 -3.63
CA VAL A 35 -3.14 -26.99 -3.19
C VAL A 35 -2.84 -28.01 -2.10
N GLU A 36 -2.13 -29.07 -2.46
CA GLU A 36 -1.67 -30.05 -1.48
C GLU A 36 -0.51 -29.46 -0.67
N CYS A 37 -0.75 -29.24 0.61
CA CYS A 37 0.23 -28.63 1.50
C CYS A 37 0.11 -29.22 2.90
N VAL A 38 1.16 -29.89 3.36
CA VAL A 38 1.29 -30.39 4.73
C VAL A 38 2.50 -29.72 5.38
N ILE A 39 2.29 -28.62 6.07
CA ILE A 39 3.34 -27.86 6.73
C ILE A 39 2.97 -27.65 8.19
N PRO A 40 3.89 -27.93 9.13
CA PRO A 40 3.66 -27.59 10.54
C PRO A 40 3.35 -26.09 10.72
N GLY A 41 2.28 -25.78 11.44
CA GLY A 41 1.87 -24.39 11.68
C GLY A 41 1.15 -23.71 10.50
N LEU A 42 0.67 -24.47 9.52
CA LEU A 42 -0.18 -23.96 8.44
C LEU A 42 -1.49 -23.42 9.00
N GLU A 43 -1.76 -22.15 8.74
CA GLU A 43 -3.06 -21.52 9.01
C GLU A 43 -3.96 -21.72 7.80
N VAL A 44 -5.09 -22.41 7.98
CA VAL A 44 -6.08 -22.61 6.92
C VAL A 44 -7.24 -21.63 7.12
N ILE A 45 -7.55 -20.86 6.08
CA ILE A 45 -8.62 -19.88 6.07
C ILE A 45 -9.64 -20.26 4.99
N ASP A 46 -10.88 -20.52 5.41
CA ASP A 46 -11.98 -20.70 4.47
C ASP A 46 -12.53 -19.34 4.03
N CYS A 47 -12.44 -19.07 2.73
CA CYS A 47 -12.92 -17.83 2.14
C CYS A 47 -14.42 -17.86 1.77
N GLY A 48 -15.11 -18.99 1.98
CA GLY A 48 -16.56 -19.09 1.79
C GLY A 48 -17.07 -18.70 0.39
N GLY A 49 -16.28 -18.91 -0.64
CA GLY A 49 -16.65 -18.55 -2.02
C GLY A 49 -16.43 -17.06 -2.35
N MET A 50 -15.76 -16.28 -1.50
CA MET A 50 -15.44 -14.89 -1.79
C MET A 50 -14.53 -14.76 -3.01
N ARG A 51 -14.75 -13.72 -3.81
CA ARG A 51 -13.90 -13.40 -4.95
C ARG A 51 -12.62 -12.73 -4.49
N GLY A 52 -11.48 -13.26 -4.93
CA GLY A 52 -10.17 -12.66 -4.75
C GLY A 52 -9.79 -11.86 -5.99
N ILE A 53 -9.38 -10.63 -5.79
CA ILE A 53 -8.88 -9.72 -6.83
C ILE A 53 -7.56 -9.11 -6.40
N PRO A 54 -6.69 -8.65 -7.32
CA PRO A 54 -5.58 -7.80 -6.97
C PRO A 54 -6.06 -6.57 -6.21
N GLY A 55 -5.30 -6.15 -5.19
CA GLY A 55 -5.63 -4.92 -4.46
C GLY A 55 -5.55 -3.69 -5.35
N TYR A 56 -6.38 -2.69 -5.06
CA TYR A 56 -6.40 -1.46 -5.83
C TYR A 56 -5.13 -0.63 -5.62
N ILE A 57 -4.75 0.10 -6.67
CA ILE A 57 -3.65 1.06 -6.67
C ILE A 57 -4.24 2.46 -6.76
N ASP A 58 -4.01 3.27 -5.73
CA ASP A 58 -4.40 4.68 -5.73
C ASP A 58 -3.16 5.54 -5.96
N GLN A 59 -3.10 6.19 -7.12
CA GLN A 59 -1.94 6.96 -7.55
C GLN A 59 -1.95 8.42 -7.08
N HIS A 60 -2.99 8.86 -6.36
CA HIS A 60 -3.14 10.26 -5.98
C HIS A 60 -3.79 10.40 -4.60
N VAL A 61 -2.99 10.33 -3.53
CA VAL A 61 -3.49 10.37 -2.16
C VAL A 61 -2.78 11.43 -1.33
N HIS A 62 -3.55 12.33 -0.72
CA HIS A 62 -3.03 13.32 0.22
C HIS A 62 -2.85 12.67 1.61
N VAL A 63 -1.79 11.85 1.76
CA VAL A 63 -1.56 11.04 2.98
C VAL A 63 -1.32 11.87 4.23
N THR A 64 -0.78 13.08 4.09
CA THR A 64 -0.60 14.05 5.18
C THR A 64 -1.82 14.93 5.41
N GLY A 65 -2.92 14.63 4.75
CA GLY A 65 -4.06 15.51 4.59
C GLY A 65 -3.88 16.41 3.37
N GLY A 66 -4.91 17.11 2.98
CA GLY A 66 -4.89 17.90 1.75
C GLY A 66 -5.94 18.99 1.76
N GLY A 67 -6.21 19.55 0.60
CA GLY A 67 -7.09 20.70 0.44
C GLY A 67 -6.38 22.02 0.74
N GLY A 68 -7.15 23.03 1.10
CA GLY A 68 -6.63 24.37 1.34
C GLY A 68 -6.74 25.29 0.11
N GLU A 69 -7.19 24.78 -1.03
CA GLU A 69 -7.48 25.56 -2.23
C GLU A 69 -8.55 26.62 -1.98
N GLY A 70 -9.53 26.30 -1.11
CA GLY A 70 -10.55 27.24 -0.64
C GLY A 70 -10.19 27.99 0.66
N GLY A 71 -8.90 27.99 1.05
CA GLY A 71 -8.39 28.58 2.29
C GLY A 71 -8.12 27.54 3.38
N PHE A 72 -7.45 27.97 4.44
CA PHE A 72 -6.99 27.08 5.52
C PHE A 72 -8.10 26.35 6.28
N ALA A 73 -9.31 26.90 6.29
CA ALA A 73 -10.47 26.23 6.89
C ALA A 73 -10.96 25.01 6.06
N ASN A 74 -10.55 24.90 4.80
CA ASN A 74 -10.95 23.82 3.90
C ASN A 74 -9.84 22.75 3.77
N GLN A 75 -9.35 22.30 4.91
CA GLN A 75 -8.32 21.24 4.95
C GLN A 75 -8.93 19.93 5.46
N VAL A 76 -8.43 18.81 4.90
CA VAL A 76 -8.75 17.47 5.38
C VAL A 76 -7.64 16.93 6.28
N PRO A 77 -7.96 16.10 7.29
CA PRO A 77 -6.96 15.55 8.20
C PRO A 77 -6.06 14.51 7.47
N PRO A 78 -4.91 14.16 8.07
CA PRO A 78 -4.07 13.09 7.57
C PRO A 78 -4.82 11.76 7.41
N LEU A 79 -4.45 11.00 6.37
CA LEU A 79 -5.05 9.72 6.06
C LEU A 79 -4.92 8.74 7.24
N LYS A 80 -6.04 8.15 7.66
CA LYS A 80 -6.04 7.03 8.61
C LYS A 80 -5.75 5.74 7.87
N PHE A 81 -4.89 4.89 8.42
CA PHE A 81 -4.53 3.58 7.83
C PHE A 81 -5.74 2.71 7.48
N SER A 82 -6.77 2.74 8.30
CA SER A 82 -7.98 1.95 8.06
C SER A 82 -8.78 2.35 6.82
N ALA A 83 -8.62 3.58 6.32
CA ALA A 83 -9.39 4.04 5.16
C ALA A 83 -9.00 3.30 3.87
N PRO A 84 -7.72 3.29 3.44
CA PRO A 84 -7.31 2.54 2.26
C PRO A 84 -7.56 1.03 2.42
N VAL A 85 -7.34 0.46 3.61
CA VAL A 85 -7.59 -0.98 3.85
C VAL A 85 -9.07 -1.33 3.63
N LYS A 86 -10.00 -0.54 4.17
CA LYS A 86 -11.45 -0.75 3.97
C LYS A 86 -11.88 -0.57 2.51
N ALA A 87 -11.16 0.26 1.75
CA ALA A 87 -11.41 0.47 0.32
C ALA A 87 -10.73 -0.59 -0.57
N GLY A 88 -10.00 -1.57 0.00
CA GLY A 88 -9.27 -2.57 -0.76
C GLY A 88 -8.02 -2.04 -1.47
N ILE A 89 -7.53 -0.87 -1.07
CA ILE A 89 -6.31 -0.28 -1.61
C ILE A 89 -5.11 -0.92 -0.91
N THR A 90 -4.21 -1.51 -1.69
CA THR A 90 -2.97 -2.15 -1.22
C THR A 90 -1.72 -1.36 -1.60
N THR A 91 -1.83 -0.49 -2.58
CA THR A 91 -0.73 0.37 -3.05
C THR A 91 -1.22 1.80 -3.20
N LEU A 92 -0.45 2.76 -2.71
CA LEU A 92 -0.78 4.17 -2.86
C LEU A 92 0.44 5.04 -3.14
N VAL A 93 0.21 6.18 -3.80
CA VAL A 93 1.21 7.22 -4.03
C VAL A 93 0.77 8.50 -3.30
N GLY A 94 1.50 8.84 -2.25
CA GLY A 94 1.27 10.05 -1.46
C GLY A 94 1.81 11.30 -2.14
N LEU A 95 1.11 12.41 -1.96
CA LEU A 95 1.52 13.72 -2.45
C LEU A 95 1.05 14.84 -1.52
N LEU A 96 1.72 16.00 -1.61
CA LEU A 96 1.37 17.17 -0.78
C LEU A 96 0.14 17.93 -1.31
N GLY A 97 -0.12 17.83 -2.61
CA GLY A 97 -1.13 18.65 -3.26
C GLY A 97 -0.73 20.12 -3.33
N THR A 98 -1.69 21.02 -3.16
CA THR A 98 -1.51 22.47 -3.26
C THR A 98 -0.94 23.12 -2.01
N ASP A 99 -0.99 22.44 -0.85
CA ASP A 99 -0.50 22.98 0.42
C ASP A 99 0.99 22.71 0.61
N GLY A 100 1.83 23.59 0.05
CA GLY A 100 3.26 23.62 0.31
C GLY A 100 3.68 24.49 1.50
N CYS A 101 2.74 25.15 2.19
CA CYS A 101 3.02 26.05 3.30
C CYS A 101 2.92 25.37 4.66
N THR A 102 1.86 24.59 4.88
CA THR A 102 1.60 23.95 6.19
C THR A 102 2.02 22.49 6.21
N ARG A 103 2.40 21.91 5.08
CA ARG A 103 2.87 20.54 4.93
C ARG A 103 4.22 20.50 4.24
N SER A 104 5.08 19.62 4.69
CA SER A 104 6.42 19.46 4.14
C SER A 104 6.62 18.09 3.49
N VAL A 105 7.61 18.00 2.61
CA VAL A 105 8.00 16.74 1.97
C VAL A 105 8.52 15.76 3.03
N GLU A 106 9.17 16.24 4.09
CA GLU A 106 9.63 15.42 5.22
C GLU A 106 8.45 14.75 5.91
N SER A 107 7.38 15.50 6.19
CA SER A 107 6.16 14.94 6.79
C SER A 107 5.48 13.93 5.87
N LEU A 108 5.50 14.18 4.55
CA LEU A 108 5.00 13.26 3.53
C LEU A 108 5.80 11.94 3.52
N VAL A 109 7.12 12.03 3.53
CA VAL A 109 8.02 10.85 3.59
C VAL A 109 7.80 10.07 4.88
N ALA A 110 7.76 10.75 6.02
CA ALA A 110 7.52 10.12 7.32
C ALA A 110 6.17 9.37 7.34
N LYS A 111 5.10 10.01 6.86
CA LYS A 111 3.78 9.38 6.78
C LYS A 111 3.76 8.18 5.82
N THR A 112 4.42 8.28 4.69
CA THR A 112 4.53 7.20 3.71
C THR A 112 5.27 6.00 4.29
N LYS A 113 6.39 6.22 5.01
CA LYS A 113 7.12 5.17 5.73
C LYS A 113 6.24 4.50 6.78
N ALA A 114 5.51 5.28 7.59
CA ALA A 114 4.61 4.73 8.60
C ALA A 114 3.51 3.85 7.98
N LEU A 115 2.96 4.21 6.81
CA LEU A 115 1.99 3.38 6.09
C LEU A 115 2.62 2.07 5.59
N ARG A 116 3.90 2.09 5.17
CA ARG A 116 4.65 0.88 4.78
C ARG A 116 4.89 -0.05 5.98
N GLU A 117 5.27 0.50 7.13
CA GLU A 117 5.43 -0.27 8.38
C GLU A 117 4.11 -0.93 8.80
N CYS A 118 2.98 -0.29 8.54
CA CYS A 118 1.65 -0.88 8.74
C CYS A 118 1.25 -1.93 7.69
N GLY A 119 2.07 -2.15 6.64
CA GLY A 119 1.86 -3.21 5.66
C GLY A 119 1.31 -2.80 4.29
N LEU A 120 1.07 -1.50 4.04
CA LEU A 120 0.73 -1.00 2.71
C LEU A 120 1.97 -0.83 1.83
N THR A 121 1.84 -1.03 0.53
CA THR A 121 2.82 -0.55 -0.42
C THR A 121 2.58 0.94 -0.64
N ALA A 122 3.52 1.79 -0.20
CA ALA A 122 3.33 3.24 -0.28
C ALA A 122 4.55 3.91 -0.89
N TYR A 123 4.30 4.84 -1.80
CA TYR A 123 5.28 5.71 -2.43
C TYR A 123 4.90 7.16 -2.18
N CYS A 124 5.78 8.11 -2.45
CA CYS A 124 5.43 9.53 -2.45
C CYS A 124 6.13 10.26 -3.59
N LEU A 125 5.46 11.30 -4.07
CA LEU A 125 6.05 12.28 -4.97
C LEU A 125 6.84 13.30 -4.17
N THR A 126 7.95 13.77 -4.72
CA THR A 126 8.79 14.79 -4.08
C THR A 126 8.43 16.17 -4.63
N GLY A 127 7.72 16.97 -3.87
CA GLY A 127 7.38 18.33 -4.21
C GLY A 127 5.90 18.66 -4.09
N SER A 128 5.61 19.94 -4.18
CA SER A 128 4.27 20.52 -4.30
C SER A 128 4.11 21.13 -5.68
N TYR A 129 2.95 21.73 -5.98
CA TYR A 129 2.70 22.47 -7.22
C TYR A 129 3.44 23.82 -7.30
N GLN A 130 4.15 24.24 -6.25
CA GLN A 130 4.90 25.49 -6.25
C GLN A 130 6.14 25.44 -7.16
N TYR A 131 6.39 26.50 -7.89
CA TYR A 131 7.61 26.66 -8.66
C TYR A 131 8.44 27.84 -8.08
N PRO A 132 9.75 27.68 -7.86
CA PRO A 132 10.51 26.43 -8.01
C PRO A 132 10.11 25.38 -6.96
N CYS A 133 10.10 24.12 -7.38
CA CYS A 133 9.82 23.02 -6.45
C CYS A 133 10.85 23.03 -5.32
N SER A 134 10.38 22.91 -4.08
CA SER A 134 11.27 22.67 -2.94
C SER A 134 11.85 21.25 -3.07
N PHE A 135 13.00 21.12 -3.71
CA PHE A 135 13.69 19.83 -3.81
C PHE A 135 14.40 19.53 -2.50
N ILE A 136 14.07 18.41 -1.88
CA ILE A 136 14.95 17.83 -0.87
C ILE A 136 16.05 17.03 -1.60
N LEU A 137 17.10 17.70 -2.02
CA LEU A 137 18.34 17.06 -2.51
C LEU A 137 18.95 16.11 -1.46
N VAL A 138 18.72 16.38 -0.18
CA VAL A 138 19.20 15.56 0.95
C VAL A 138 18.43 14.25 1.09
N SER A 139 17.17 14.18 0.65
CA SER A 139 16.34 12.99 0.83
C SER A 139 16.65 11.88 -0.18
N PHE A 140 17.25 12.18 -1.31
CA PHE A 140 17.56 11.15 -2.32
C PHE A 140 18.69 10.23 -1.85
N ALA A 141 19.71 10.74 -1.20
CA ALA A 141 20.80 9.95 -0.60
C ALA A 141 20.30 9.15 0.63
N ALA A 142 19.49 9.78 1.49
CA ALA A 142 18.86 9.11 2.62
C ALA A 142 17.81 8.07 2.17
N TRP A 143 17.10 8.33 1.06
CA TRP A 143 16.12 7.41 0.51
C TRP A 143 16.79 6.20 -0.17
N SER A 144 17.89 6.40 -0.91
CA SER A 144 18.67 5.30 -1.49
C SER A 144 19.33 4.42 -0.41
N ALA A 145 19.84 5.02 0.67
CA ALA A 145 20.39 4.29 1.81
C ALA A 145 19.30 3.49 2.57
N ALA A 146 18.10 4.07 2.76
CA ALA A 146 16.97 3.38 3.38
C ALA A 146 16.41 2.25 2.49
N MET A 147 16.44 2.41 1.17
CA MET A 147 16.07 1.35 0.22
C MET A 147 17.10 0.21 0.20
N GLN A 148 18.39 0.50 0.37
CA GLN A 148 19.42 -0.53 0.49
C GLN A 148 19.31 -1.28 1.81
N ALA A 149 19.03 -0.60 2.92
CA ALA A 149 18.84 -1.24 4.23
C ALA A 149 17.60 -2.16 4.29
N SER A 150 16.54 -1.85 3.54
CA SER A 150 15.32 -2.67 3.49
C SER A 150 15.43 -3.91 2.59
N ARG A 151 16.56 -4.11 1.89
CA ARG A 151 16.85 -5.31 1.09
C ARG A 151 17.64 -6.37 1.84
N ILE A 152 18.08 -6.09 3.07
CA ILE A 152 18.97 -6.96 3.87
C ILE A 152 18.24 -7.57 5.09
N SER A 153 16.93 -7.43 5.17
CA SER A 153 16.12 -8.06 6.24
C SER A 153 14.98 -8.89 5.68
#